data_fb756a369a8308693182c377eab1025f
#
_entry.id   fb756a369a8308693182c377eab1025f
#
_cell.length_a   1.000
_cell.length_b   1.000
_cell.length_c   1.000
_cell.angle_alpha   90.00
_cell.angle_beta   90.00
_cell.angle_gamma   90.00
#
_symmetry.space_group_name_H-M   'P 1'
#
loop_
_entity.id
_entity.type
_entity.pdbx_description
1 polymer ?
#
loop_
_entity_poly.entity_id
_entity_poly.type
_entity_poly.pdbx_seq_one_letter_code
_entity_poly.pdbx_strand_id
1 'polypeptide(L)'
;MNTRKLLLLLLIIHCSFSLCACSEVVHAPVNTEDENTLTETEINETEESDTSLTEETIIEEVTEIVETVQPQILNFVDIKGNWYQTEILENVRKHNYNWNYLTNDEHGIAYEGDPNYTIRKGIDVSDWQGTIDWKQVADAGYEFAILRLGYRGYGTKGTMKMDNTFYYNIQNAQKYGIDVGVYFFAQAVNEAEAIEEANYVLNALKGYELQLPIVYDPELISHTKARTDNVTGEQFTKNTIAFCEAVKAAGYTPMVYSNMVWEATLFDMTQLQAYNFWYADYEKLPQTPYAFCFWQYSDQGRVPGIKGNVDLNVQFIPIISTP
;
A
#
# COMPACT_ATOMS: atom_id res chain seq x y z
N MET A 1 20.42 -13.29 -59.48
CA MET A 1 21.36 -12.30 -60.11
C MET A 1 21.27 -11.03 -59.31
N ASN A 2 22.42 -10.65 -58.77
CA ASN A 2 22.88 -9.38 -58.17
C ASN A 2 22.45 -9.12 -56.69
N THR A 3 23.25 -9.50 -55.79
CA THR A 3 24.38 -9.02 -54.96
C THR A 3 24.67 -7.51 -55.00
N ARG A 4 24.64 -6.88 -53.81
CA ARG A 4 25.56 -5.82 -53.32
C ARG A 4 25.24 -5.59 -51.82
N LYS A 5 26.07 -6.07 -50.88
CA LYS A 5 27.29 -5.53 -50.24
C LYS A 5 26.99 -4.24 -49.46
N LEU A 6 26.93 -4.34 -48.16
CA LEU A 6 27.95 -4.10 -47.12
C LEU A 6 28.52 -2.67 -47.08
N LEU A 7 28.21 -1.92 -46.03
CA LEU A 7 29.20 -1.01 -45.44
C LEU A 7 28.97 -0.88 -43.91
N LEU A 8 29.97 -1.37 -43.20
CA LEU A 8 30.21 -1.23 -41.78
C LEU A 8 30.82 0.17 -41.57
N LEU A 9 30.30 0.97 -40.62
CA LEU A 9 31.05 2.12 -40.12
C LEU A 9 31.13 2.03 -38.58
N LEU A 10 32.27 1.58 -38.12
CA LEU A 10 32.74 1.74 -36.75
C LEU A 10 33.05 3.21 -36.49
N LEU A 11 32.48 3.78 -35.46
CA LEU A 11 32.98 5.01 -34.86
C LEU A 11 33.31 4.72 -33.41
N ILE A 12 34.61 4.58 -33.16
CA ILE A 12 35.25 4.59 -31.85
C ILE A 12 35.33 6.04 -31.43
N ILE A 13 34.73 6.39 -30.30
CA ILE A 13 34.99 7.65 -29.58
C ILE A 13 35.47 7.34 -28.18
N HIS A 14 36.64 7.88 -27.92
CA HIS A 14 37.49 7.75 -26.77
C HIS A 14 36.83 8.14 -25.44
N CYS A 15 37.16 7.35 -24.45
CA CYS A 15 37.10 7.66 -23.03
C CYS A 15 37.95 8.90 -22.69
N SER A 16 37.38 9.83 -21.95
CA SER A 16 38.15 10.82 -21.19
C SER A 16 37.73 10.70 -19.72
N PHE A 17 38.61 10.05 -18.96
CA PHE A 17 38.61 10.12 -17.50
C PHE A 17 38.89 11.58 -17.07
N SER A 18 38.04 12.13 -16.23
CA SER A 18 38.39 13.31 -15.45
C SER A 18 38.21 12.97 -13.97
N LEU A 19 39.32 12.79 -13.32
CA LEU A 19 39.46 12.79 -11.87
C LEU A 19 39.38 14.23 -11.38
N CYS A 20 38.53 14.48 -10.38
CA CYS A 20 38.64 15.65 -9.51
C CYS A 20 38.18 15.22 -8.15
N ALA A 21 39.08 14.92 -7.28
CA ALA A 21 39.73 15.64 -6.21
C ALA A 21 38.80 15.98 -5.02
N CYS A 22 39.16 15.34 -3.90
CA CYS A 22 38.70 15.58 -2.54
C CYS A 22 38.76 17.05 -2.16
N SER A 23 37.78 17.51 -1.40
CA SER A 23 37.92 18.70 -0.56
C SER A 23 37.72 18.32 0.91
N GLU A 24 38.73 18.69 1.68
CA GLU A 24 38.92 18.44 3.08
C GLU A 24 37.88 19.16 3.96
N VAL A 25 37.54 18.48 5.06
CA VAL A 25 36.76 19.04 6.17
C VAL A 25 37.74 19.82 7.08
N VAL A 26 37.51 21.11 7.23
CA VAL A 26 38.20 21.97 8.14
C VAL A 26 37.63 21.80 9.55
N HIS A 27 38.47 21.34 10.48
CA HIS A 27 38.22 21.39 11.93
C HIS A 27 38.56 22.80 12.47
N ALA A 28 37.67 23.39 13.24
CA ALA A 28 37.93 24.54 14.09
C ALA A 28 38.24 24.09 15.52
N PRO A 29 39.10 24.81 16.27
CA PRO A 29 39.76 24.29 17.47
C PRO A 29 38.94 24.45 18.73
N VAL A 30 39.16 23.48 19.64
CA VAL A 30 38.71 23.47 21.04
C VAL A 30 39.64 24.38 21.85
N ASN A 31 39.09 25.30 22.64
CA ASN A 31 39.79 26.02 23.68
C ASN A 31 39.64 25.29 25.02
N THR A 32 40.78 25.02 25.62
CA THR A 32 41.00 24.53 26.96
C THR A 32 41.07 25.72 27.95
N GLU A 33 40.77 25.36 29.20
CA GLU A 33 41.13 25.93 30.49
C GLU A 33 39.94 26.32 31.36
N ASP A 34 39.69 25.48 32.43
CA ASP A 34 40.09 25.90 33.79
C ASP A 34 40.04 24.74 34.79
N GLU A 35 41.14 24.60 35.51
CA GLU A 35 41.30 23.78 36.71
C GLU A 35 40.47 24.35 37.87
N ASN A 36 39.86 23.49 38.73
CA ASN A 36 40.15 23.59 40.18
C ASN A 36 39.54 22.44 41.02
N THR A 37 40.45 21.85 41.76
CA THR A 37 40.39 21.51 43.20
C THR A 37 39.63 20.27 43.67
N LEU A 38 40.46 19.28 44.00
CA LEU A 38 40.20 18.13 44.85
C LEU A 38 39.70 18.52 46.26
N THR A 39 38.67 17.79 46.72
CA THR A 39 38.52 17.52 48.15
C THR A 39 38.18 16.04 48.32
N GLU A 40 39.11 15.34 48.92
CA GLU A 40 38.93 14.02 49.51
C GLU A 40 37.85 14.07 50.59
N THR A 41 36.93 13.14 50.58
CA THR A 41 36.13 12.78 51.72
C THR A 41 36.04 11.25 51.84
N GLU A 42 36.38 10.81 53.03
CA GLU A 42 36.58 9.46 53.48
C GLU A 42 35.46 8.47 53.10
N ILE A 43 35.89 7.29 52.62
CA ILE A 43 35.05 6.14 52.40
C ILE A 43 34.91 5.41 53.72
N ASN A 44 33.69 5.34 54.26
CA ASN A 44 33.30 4.40 55.28
C ASN A 44 32.92 3.08 54.66
N GLU A 45 33.71 2.05 54.98
CA GLU A 45 33.38 0.64 54.67
C GLU A 45 32.10 0.23 55.47
N THR A 46 31.11 -0.22 54.71
CA THR A 46 30.02 -1.04 55.26
C THR A 46 29.81 -2.26 54.36
N GLU A 47 30.07 -3.37 54.97
CA GLU A 47 29.76 -4.77 54.71
C GLU A 47 29.20 -5.14 53.31
N GLU A 48 30.05 -5.85 52.55
CA GLU A 48 29.64 -6.72 51.44
C GLU A 48 28.70 -7.81 51.91
N SER A 49 27.43 -7.77 51.49
CA SER A 49 26.62 -8.96 51.43
C SER A 49 26.82 -9.58 50.06
N ASP A 50 27.64 -10.62 50.05
CA ASP A 50 27.91 -11.49 48.91
C ASP A 50 26.61 -12.23 48.50
N THR A 51 25.92 -11.72 47.50
CA THR A 51 24.90 -12.44 46.75
C THR A 51 25.48 -12.70 45.35
N SER A 52 26.41 -13.67 45.29
CA SER A 52 26.81 -14.26 44.00
C SER A 52 25.62 -15.07 43.45
N LEU A 53 24.80 -14.46 42.62
CA LEU A 53 23.87 -15.18 41.77
C LEU A 53 24.73 -16.00 40.79
N THR A 54 24.66 -17.32 40.88
CA THR A 54 25.35 -18.22 39.95
C THR A 54 24.79 -18.04 38.55
N GLU A 55 25.66 -18.22 37.51
CA GLU A 55 25.22 -18.16 36.11
C GLU A 55 24.01 -19.03 35.80
N GLU A 56 23.86 -20.16 36.50
CA GLU A 56 22.67 -21.03 36.44
C GLU A 56 21.38 -20.34 36.89
N THR A 57 21.40 -19.53 37.95
CA THR A 57 20.25 -18.79 38.45
C THR A 57 19.81 -17.69 37.48
N ILE A 58 20.78 -17.05 36.82
CA ILE A 58 20.50 -16.03 35.78
C ILE A 58 19.91 -16.70 34.52
N ILE A 59 20.37 -17.89 34.14
CA ILE A 59 19.84 -18.64 33.01
C ILE A 59 18.42 -19.15 33.30
N GLU A 60 18.12 -19.62 34.49
CA GLU A 60 16.76 -20.01 34.87
C GLU A 60 15.79 -18.80 34.92
N GLU A 61 16.22 -17.65 35.44
CA GLU A 61 15.40 -16.44 35.50
C GLU A 61 15.14 -15.83 34.10
N VAL A 62 16.15 -15.90 33.20
CA VAL A 62 16.00 -15.46 31.81
C VAL A 62 15.16 -16.45 30.99
N THR A 63 15.19 -17.74 31.32
CA THR A 63 14.37 -18.75 30.63
C THR A 63 12.92 -18.71 31.06
N GLU A 64 12.61 -18.28 32.29
CA GLU A 64 11.24 -18.14 32.79
C GLU A 64 10.53 -16.88 32.31
N ILE A 65 11.29 -15.85 31.81
CA ILE A 65 10.74 -14.61 31.31
C ILE A 65 10.44 -14.68 29.78
N VAL A 66 10.91 -15.69 29.09
CA VAL A 66 10.44 -16.00 27.74
C VAL A 66 9.16 -16.84 27.85
N GLU A 67 8.12 -16.29 28.47
CA GLU A 67 6.77 -16.73 28.12
C GLU A 67 6.66 -16.58 26.61
N THR A 68 6.67 -17.69 25.91
CA THR A 68 6.40 -17.70 24.47
C THR A 68 5.00 -17.15 24.28
N VAL A 69 4.91 -15.85 23.95
CA VAL A 69 3.64 -15.25 23.58
C VAL A 69 3.11 -16.11 22.44
N GLN A 70 2.05 -16.87 22.74
CA GLN A 70 1.45 -17.72 21.71
C GLN A 70 0.93 -16.80 20.58
N PRO A 71 1.23 -17.11 19.34
CA PRO A 71 0.79 -16.27 18.22
C PRO A 71 -0.74 -16.20 18.23
N GLN A 72 -1.27 -15.00 18.04
CA GLN A 72 -2.69 -14.80 17.89
C GLN A 72 -3.12 -15.28 16.50
N ILE A 73 -4.03 -16.27 16.46
CA ILE A 73 -4.52 -16.87 15.22
C ILE A 73 -5.80 -16.17 14.78
N LEU A 74 -5.82 -15.72 13.53
CA LEU A 74 -7.00 -15.22 12.85
C LEU A 74 -7.59 -16.31 11.96
N ASN A 75 -8.92 -16.54 12.11
CA ASN A 75 -9.70 -17.32 11.16
C ASN A 75 -10.44 -16.36 10.25
N PHE A 76 -10.38 -16.58 8.94
CA PHE A 76 -11.07 -15.74 7.98
C PHE A 76 -11.62 -16.57 6.82
N VAL A 77 -12.55 -15.98 6.05
CA VAL A 77 -13.21 -16.59 4.91
C VAL A 77 -12.92 -15.77 3.65
N ASP A 78 -12.67 -16.44 2.52
CA ASP A 78 -12.56 -15.76 1.23
C ASP A 78 -13.94 -15.52 0.57
N ILE A 79 -13.95 -14.77 -0.52
CA ILE A 79 -15.17 -14.46 -1.29
C ILE A 79 -15.89 -15.71 -1.87
N LYS A 80 -15.25 -16.88 -1.84
CA LYS A 80 -15.81 -18.16 -2.30
C LYS A 80 -16.35 -18.99 -1.13
N GLY A 81 -16.21 -18.51 0.11
CA GLY A 81 -16.62 -19.22 1.32
C GLY A 81 -15.59 -20.26 1.81
N ASN A 82 -14.35 -20.23 1.36
CA ASN A 82 -13.28 -21.08 1.87
C ASN A 82 -12.70 -20.49 3.14
N TRP A 83 -12.49 -21.33 4.16
CA TRP A 83 -11.93 -20.92 5.45
C TRP A 83 -10.42 -21.10 5.47
N TYR A 84 -9.75 -20.13 6.07
CA TYR A 84 -8.30 -20.05 6.24
C TYR A 84 -7.93 -19.69 7.68
N GLN A 85 -6.67 -19.95 8.02
CA GLN A 85 -6.05 -19.51 9.28
C GLN A 85 -4.72 -18.82 8.96
N THR A 86 -4.41 -17.77 9.69
CA THR A 86 -3.11 -17.10 9.65
C THR A 86 -2.75 -16.56 11.04
N GLU A 87 -1.46 -16.40 11.30
CA GLU A 87 -0.98 -15.67 12.46
C GLU A 87 -1.13 -14.15 12.24
N ILE A 88 -1.56 -13.44 13.28
CA ILE A 88 -1.56 -11.99 13.27
C ILE A 88 -0.14 -11.49 13.57
N LEU A 89 0.44 -10.76 12.62
CA LEU A 89 1.76 -10.17 12.77
C LEU A 89 1.72 -8.98 13.76
N GLU A 90 2.39 -9.12 14.91
CA GLU A 90 2.36 -8.09 15.95
C GLU A 90 3.10 -6.81 15.57
N ASN A 91 4.11 -6.92 14.72
CA ASN A 91 4.92 -5.80 14.25
C ASN A 91 4.35 -5.07 13.02
N VAL A 92 3.15 -5.44 12.57
CA VAL A 92 2.44 -4.74 11.49
C VAL A 92 1.40 -3.80 12.08
N ARG A 93 1.33 -2.58 11.57
CA ARG A 93 0.36 -1.55 12.00
C ARG A 93 -1.07 -2.06 11.86
N LYS A 94 -1.82 -2.02 12.95
CA LYS A 94 -3.23 -2.43 13.00
C LYS A 94 -4.14 -1.22 12.89
N HIS A 95 -5.38 -1.42 12.39
CA HIS A 95 -6.41 -0.40 12.47
C HIS A 95 -6.95 -0.29 13.90
N ASN A 96 -7.58 0.84 14.22
CA ASN A 96 -8.23 1.08 15.51
C ASN A 96 -9.69 1.54 15.35
N TYR A 97 -10.34 1.12 14.26
CA TYR A 97 -11.76 1.40 14.03
C TYR A 97 -12.63 0.70 15.06
N ASN A 98 -13.63 1.39 15.55
CA ASN A 98 -14.59 0.82 16.50
C ASN A 98 -15.89 0.43 15.76
N TRP A 99 -16.02 -0.85 15.51
CA TRP A 99 -17.15 -1.40 14.74
C TRP A 99 -18.52 -1.23 15.39
N ASN A 100 -18.60 -0.80 16.64
CA ASN A 100 -19.88 -0.45 17.28
C ASN A 100 -20.53 0.78 16.65
N TYR A 101 -19.78 1.59 15.92
CA TYR A 101 -20.26 2.76 15.18
C TYR A 101 -20.65 2.44 13.72
N LEU A 102 -20.38 1.21 13.26
CA LEU A 102 -20.68 0.78 11.90
C LEU A 102 -22.08 0.17 11.83
N THR A 103 -22.87 0.68 10.86
CA THR A 103 -24.06 -0.01 10.35
C THR A 103 -23.77 -0.41 8.91
N ASN A 104 -23.94 -1.70 8.58
CA ASN A 104 -23.80 -2.25 7.24
C ASN A 104 -24.93 -3.26 7.03
N ASP A 105 -26.02 -2.82 6.44
CA ASP A 105 -27.24 -3.58 6.25
C ASP A 105 -27.93 -3.24 4.91
N GLU A 106 -29.16 -3.68 4.74
CA GLU A 106 -29.98 -3.45 3.53
C GLU A 106 -30.28 -1.98 3.23
N HIS A 107 -30.12 -1.07 4.20
CA HIS A 107 -30.29 0.38 4.04
C HIS A 107 -28.97 1.06 3.62
N GLY A 108 -27.87 0.33 3.57
CA GLY A 108 -26.54 0.79 3.19
C GLY A 108 -25.56 0.80 4.34
N ILE A 109 -24.45 1.52 4.12
CA ILE A 109 -23.37 1.63 5.09
C ILE A 109 -23.37 3.03 5.73
N ALA A 110 -23.15 3.07 7.05
CA ALA A 110 -22.94 4.28 7.83
C ALA A 110 -21.93 4.01 8.96
N TYR A 111 -21.20 5.06 9.36
CA TYR A 111 -20.27 5.01 10.50
C TYR A 111 -20.44 6.31 11.28
N GLU A 112 -21.19 6.24 12.37
CA GLU A 112 -21.69 7.44 13.04
C GLU A 112 -21.39 7.44 14.53
N GLY A 113 -20.97 8.59 15.05
CA GLY A 113 -20.76 8.80 16.48
C GLY A 113 -19.36 8.44 16.97
N ASP A 114 -18.46 7.93 16.14
CA ASP A 114 -17.06 7.73 16.50
C ASP A 114 -16.35 9.09 16.68
N PRO A 115 -15.68 9.35 17.82
CA PRO A 115 -14.98 10.61 18.02
C PRO A 115 -13.69 10.73 17.19
N ASN A 116 -13.18 9.61 16.65
CA ASN A 116 -11.88 9.56 15.98
C ASN A 116 -11.99 9.49 14.46
N TYR A 117 -13.09 8.95 13.93
CA TYR A 117 -13.25 8.70 12.50
C TYR A 117 -14.64 9.06 11.98
N THR A 118 -14.67 9.48 10.75
CA THR A 118 -15.88 9.54 9.91
C THR A 118 -15.63 8.79 8.62
N ILE A 119 -16.70 8.52 7.85
CA ILE A 119 -16.56 7.95 6.51
C ILE A 119 -17.17 8.86 5.46
N ARG A 120 -16.70 8.71 4.23
CA ARG A 120 -17.40 9.14 3.02
C ARG A 120 -17.56 7.97 2.06
N LYS A 121 -18.61 8.03 1.23
CA LYS A 121 -19.00 6.95 0.32
C LYS A 121 -18.39 7.17 -1.05
N GLY A 122 -17.96 6.09 -1.68
CA GLY A 122 -17.43 6.11 -3.02
C GLY A 122 -17.71 4.83 -3.79
N ILE A 123 -17.23 4.81 -5.01
CA ILE A 123 -17.31 3.68 -5.93
C ILE A 123 -15.97 3.45 -6.59
N ASP A 124 -15.76 2.24 -7.11
CA ASP A 124 -14.71 2.05 -8.10
C ASP A 124 -15.32 1.52 -9.41
N VAL A 125 -14.74 1.95 -10.52
CA VAL A 125 -15.32 1.71 -11.85
C VAL A 125 -14.26 1.51 -12.92
N SER A 126 -14.68 0.81 -13.97
CA SER A 126 -13.91 0.57 -15.17
C SER A 126 -14.82 0.66 -16.40
N ASP A 127 -14.35 0.21 -17.57
CA ASP A 127 -15.18 0.10 -18.77
C ASP A 127 -16.31 -0.95 -18.64
N TRP A 128 -16.28 -1.80 -17.60
CA TRP A 128 -17.37 -2.72 -17.29
C TRP A 128 -18.68 -2.02 -16.96
N GLN A 129 -18.65 -0.84 -16.33
CA GLN A 129 -19.82 -0.03 -16.00
C GLN A 129 -20.34 0.77 -17.22
N GLY A 130 -19.58 0.79 -18.33
CA GLY A 130 -19.96 1.51 -19.55
C GLY A 130 -20.01 3.03 -19.34
N THR A 131 -20.99 3.68 -19.94
CA THR A 131 -21.16 5.13 -19.80
C THR A 131 -21.91 5.45 -18.52
N ILE A 132 -21.29 6.26 -17.66
CA ILE A 132 -21.79 6.66 -16.33
C ILE A 132 -22.37 8.07 -16.41
N ASP A 133 -23.56 8.29 -15.84
CA ASP A 133 -24.08 9.63 -15.56
C ASP A 133 -23.55 10.11 -14.19
N TRP A 134 -22.42 10.75 -14.21
CA TRP A 134 -21.72 11.21 -13.02
C TRP A 134 -22.50 12.24 -12.20
N LYS A 135 -23.42 12.97 -12.85
CA LYS A 135 -24.32 13.88 -12.12
C LYS A 135 -25.24 13.09 -11.18
N GLN A 136 -25.82 12.00 -11.66
CA GLN A 136 -26.69 11.16 -10.82
C GLN A 136 -25.92 10.48 -9.70
N VAL A 137 -24.67 10.07 -9.96
CA VAL A 137 -23.77 9.51 -8.92
C VAL A 137 -23.51 10.52 -7.81
N ALA A 138 -23.17 11.77 -8.17
CA ALA A 138 -22.94 12.84 -7.20
C ALA A 138 -24.23 13.19 -6.43
N ASP A 139 -25.37 13.33 -7.13
CA ASP A 139 -26.67 13.62 -6.53
C ASP A 139 -27.11 12.51 -5.56
N ALA A 140 -26.64 11.28 -5.73
CA ALA A 140 -26.89 10.15 -4.82
C ALA A 140 -25.98 10.13 -3.59
N GLY A 141 -25.09 11.12 -3.43
CA GLY A 141 -24.24 11.29 -2.25
C GLY A 141 -22.94 10.51 -2.27
N TYR A 142 -22.48 10.06 -3.44
CA TYR A 142 -21.13 9.50 -3.60
C TYR A 142 -20.12 10.63 -3.78
N GLU A 143 -19.09 10.62 -2.97
CA GLU A 143 -18.16 11.74 -2.83
C GLU A 143 -16.82 11.47 -3.52
N PHE A 144 -16.49 10.19 -3.79
CA PHE A 144 -15.27 9.83 -4.47
C PHE A 144 -15.44 8.65 -5.42
N ALA A 145 -14.47 8.52 -6.33
CA ALA A 145 -14.35 7.37 -7.21
C ALA A 145 -12.89 6.97 -7.41
N ILE A 146 -12.61 5.65 -7.43
CA ILE A 146 -11.33 5.09 -7.83
C ILE A 146 -11.51 4.51 -9.25
N LEU A 147 -10.90 5.15 -10.25
CA LEU A 147 -11.12 4.84 -11.66
C LEU A 147 -10.05 3.88 -12.18
N ARG A 148 -10.43 2.81 -12.87
CA ARG A 148 -9.41 2.04 -13.60
C ARG A 148 -8.78 2.92 -14.68
N LEU A 149 -7.50 3.22 -14.52
CA LEU A 149 -6.74 3.93 -15.53
C LEU A 149 -6.40 3.01 -16.70
N GLY A 150 -6.02 1.78 -16.39
CA GLY A 150 -5.63 0.78 -17.36
C GLY A 150 -5.24 -0.52 -16.71
N TYR A 151 -4.65 -1.40 -17.50
CA TYR A 151 -4.28 -2.73 -17.04
C TYR A 151 -3.12 -3.30 -17.86
N ARG A 152 -2.35 -4.22 -17.26
CA ARG A 152 -1.49 -5.14 -17.99
C ARG A 152 -2.25 -6.44 -18.26
N GLY A 153 -2.29 -6.87 -19.52
CA GLY A 153 -2.94 -8.13 -19.87
C GLY A 153 -2.27 -9.35 -19.24
N TYR A 154 -3.05 -10.26 -18.71
CA TYR A 154 -2.57 -11.49 -18.03
C TYR A 154 -1.92 -12.54 -18.95
N GLY A 155 -2.08 -12.41 -20.26
CA GLY A 155 -1.42 -13.29 -21.23
C GLY A 155 0.09 -13.09 -21.28
N THR A 156 0.80 -14.03 -21.92
CA THR A 156 2.29 -14.07 -21.96
C THR A 156 2.93 -12.75 -22.42
N LYS A 157 2.27 -12.00 -23.32
CA LYS A 157 2.79 -10.72 -23.82
C LYS A 157 2.76 -9.59 -22.80
N GLY A 158 1.84 -9.63 -21.82
CA GLY A 158 1.70 -8.59 -20.83
C GLY A 158 1.53 -7.18 -21.41
N THR A 159 0.72 -7.03 -22.46
CA THR A 159 0.53 -5.73 -23.13
C THR A 159 -0.28 -4.82 -22.23
N MET A 160 0.23 -3.63 -21.96
CA MET A 160 -0.52 -2.60 -21.23
C MET A 160 -1.55 -1.93 -22.13
N LYS A 161 -2.72 -1.66 -21.55
CA LYS A 161 -3.83 -0.98 -22.24
C LYS A 161 -4.48 0.03 -21.30
N MET A 162 -4.92 1.14 -21.92
CA MET A 162 -5.78 2.12 -21.27
C MET A 162 -7.19 1.56 -21.11
N ASP A 163 -7.86 1.88 -20.01
CA ASP A 163 -9.29 1.67 -19.90
C ASP A 163 -10.05 2.57 -20.87
N ASN A 164 -11.01 2.00 -21.62
CA ASN A 164 -11.70 2.72 -22.69
C ASN A 164 -12.53 3.91 -22.20
N THR A 165 -12.93 3.90 -20.91
CA THR A 165 -13.78 4.93 -20.30
C THR A 165 -13.00 5.91 -19.44
N PHE A 166 -11.70 5.67 -19.20
CA PHE A 166 -10.91 6.42 -18.25
C PHE A 166 -11.01 7.94 -18.41
N TYR A 167 -10.70 8.45 -19.60
CA TYR A 167 -10.70 9.91 -19.84
C TYR A 167 -12.10 10.53 -19.74
N TYR A 168 -13.12 9.79 -20.14
CA TYR A 168 -14.49 10.23 -19.93
C TYR A 168 -14.82 10.29 -18.43
N ASN A 169 -14.47 9.25 -17.69
CA ASN A 169 -14.79 9.13 -16.28
C ASN A 169 -14.08 10.19 -15.44
N ILE A 170 -12.76 10.39 -15.61
CA ILE A 170 -12.01 11.38 -14.82
C ILE A 170 -12.54 12.80 -15.03
N GLN A 171 -12.81 13.18 -16.29
CA GLN A 171 -13.30 14.52 -16.60
C GLN A 171 -14.71 14.76 -16.04
N ASN A 172 -15.59 13.76 -16.14
CA ASN A 172 -16.96 13.93 -15.70
C ASN A 172 -17.15 13.75 -14.19
N ALA A 173 -16.41 12.84 -13.54
CA ALA A 173 -16.42 12.72 -12.09
C ALA A 173 -15.98 14.06 -11.43
N GLN A 174 -14.83 14.60 -11.82
CA GLN A 174 -14.31 15.87 -11.29
C GLN A 174 -15.22 17.05 -11.62
N LYS A 175 -15.85 17.08 -12.78
CA LYS A 175 -16.81 18.12 -13.15
C LYS A 175 -18.00 18.22 -12.18
N TYR A 176 -18.42 17.10 -11.61
CA TYR A 176 -19.53 17.05 -10.65
C TYR A 176 -19.06 16.99 -9.18
N GLY A 177 -17.77 17.32 -8.93
CA GLY A 177 -17.25 17.47 -7.57
C GLY A 177 -16.94 16.15 -6.87
N ILE A 178 -16.81 15.05 -7.63
CA ILE A 178 -16.37 13.75 -7.10
C ILE A 178 -14.85 13.73 -7.09
N ASP A 179 -14.26 13.47 -5.93
CA ASP A 179 -12.82 13.26 -5.78
C ASP A 179 -12.37 12.00 -6.49
N VAL A 180 -11.26 12.09 -7.22
CA VAL A 180 -10.78 10.99 -8.05
C VAL A 180 -9.44 10.46 -7.60
N GLY A 181 -9.36 9.14 -7.43
CA GLY A 181 -8.16 8.32 -7.47
C GLY A 181 -8.16 7.41 -8.68
N VAL A 182 -7.06 6.72 -8.90
CA VAL A 182 -6.97 5.77 -10.01
C VAL A 182 -6.36 4.45 -9.55
N TYR A 183 -6.75 3.35 -10.20
CA TYR A 183 -6.08 2.07 -10.04
C TYR A 183 -5.56 1.53 -11.36
N PHE A 184 -4.51 0.73 -11.29
CA PHE A 184 -3.96 0.00 -12.41
C PHE A 184 -3.99 -1.48 -12.10
N PHE A 185 -4.77 -2.24 -12.90
CA PHE A 185 -4.81 -3.69 -12.78
C PHE A 185 -3.48 -4.29 -13.23
N ALA A 186 -2.70 -4.72 -12.25
CA ALA A 186 -1.29 -5.03 -12.41
C ALA A 186 -1.05 -6.53 -12.64
N GLN A 187 -0.16 -6.85 -13.56
CA GLN A 187 0.26 -8.21 -13.85
C GLN A 187 1.77 -8.29 -14.05
N ALA A 188 2.54 -7.42 -13.38
CA ALA A 188 4.00 -7.43 -13.42
C ALA A 188 4.57 -8.73 -12.84
N VAL A 189 5.58 -9.30 -13.50
CA VAL A 189 6.27 -10.52 -13.05
C VAL A 189 7.62 -10.22 -12.38
N ASN A 190 8.05 -8.95 -12.41
CA ASN A 190 9.25 -8.45 -11.75
C ASN A 190 9.14 -6.93 -11.54
N GLU A 191 10.10 -6.36 -10.78
CA GLU A 191 10.12 -4.94 -10.40
C GLU A 191 10.23 -4.00 -11.61
N ALA A 192 10.99 -4.40 -12.66
CA ALA A 192 11.13 -3.58 -13.86
C ALA A 192 9.77 -3.38 -14.55
N GLU A 193 8.96 -4.43 -14.65
CA GLU A 193 7.61 -4.34 -15.19
C GLU A 193 6.67 -3.55 -14.29
N ALA A 194 6.79 -3.64 -12.96
CA ALA A 194 6.00 -2.83 -12.03
C ALA A 194 6.33 -1.33 -12.19
N ILE A 195 7.60 -0.99 -12.40
CA ILE A 195 8.03 0.38 -12.74
C ILE A 195 7.47 0.82 -14.11
N GLU A 196 7.42 -0.08 -15.10
CA GLU A 196 6.76 0.22 -16.38
C GLU A 196 5.27 0.53 -16.20
N GLU A 197 4.57 -0.23 -15.36
CA GLU A 197 3.16 0.00 -15.01
C GLU A 197 2.97 1.37 -14.34
N ALA A 198 3.81 1.70 -13.37
CA ALA A 198 3.80 3.02 -12.72
C ALA A 198 4.04 4.15 -13.74
N ASN A 199 5.04 4.02 -14.60
CA ASN A 199 5.33 5.02 -15.63
C ASN A 199 4.20 5.16 -16.65
N TYR A 200 3.50 4.07 -16.97
CA TYR A 200 2.33 4.12 -17.85
C TYR A 200 1.21 4.97 -17.22
N VAL A 201 0.93 4.74 -15.93
CA VAL A 201 -0.05 5.51 -15.15
C VAL A 201 0.35 6.99 -15.09
N LEU A 202 1.58 7.29 -14.70
CA LEU A 202 2.09 8.66 -14.55
C LEU A 202 2.06 9.43 -15.88
N ASN A 203 2.33 8.76 -17.00
CA ASN A 203 2.24 9.38 -18.32
C ASN A 203 0.80 9.69 -18.72
N ALA A 204 -0.15 8.82 -18.41
CA ALA A 204 -1.57 9.02 -18.71
C ALA A 204 -2.20 10.14 -17.87
N LEU A 205 -1.67 10.39 -16.68
CA LEU A 205 -2.16 11.41 -15.75
C LEU A 205 -1.63 12.81 -16.03
N LYS A 206 -0.75 13.00 -17.03
CA LYS A 206 -0.23 14.34 -17.33
C LYS A 206 -1.36 15.31 -17.68
N GLY A 207 -1.46 16.38 -16.91
CA GLY A 207 -2.53 17.40 -17.06
C GLY A 207 -3.81 17.12 -16.27
N TYR A 208 -3.82 16.06 -15.46
CA TYR A 208 -4.89 15.77 -14.50
C TYR A 208 -4.38 15.89 -13.07
N GLU A 209 -5.19 16.42 -12.20
CA GLU A 209 -4.94 16.45 -10.75
C GLU A 209 -5.79 15.36 -10.08
N LEU A 210 -5.19 14.63 -9.15
CA LEU A 210 -5.87 13.63 -8.35
C LEU A 210 -6.03 14.14 -6.91
N GLN A 211 -7.20 13.92 -6.34
CA GLN A 211 -7.50 14.17 -4.93
C GLN A 211 -7.22 12.94 -4.07
N LEU A 212 -7.18 11.76 -4.71
CA LEU A 212 -7.00 10.46 -4.07
C LEU A 212 -5.79 9.73 -4.64
N PRO A 213 -5.35 8.64 -3.99
CA PRO A 213 -4.15 7.90 -4.37
C PRO A 213 -4.16 7.28 -5.77
N ILE A 214 -2.95 6.90 -6.21
CA ILE A 214 -2.70 5.95 -7.30
C ILE A 214 -2.56 4.56 -6.67
N VAL A 215 -3.42 3.64 -7.06
CA VAL A 215 -3.50 2.31 -6.47
C VAL A 215 -2.82 1.27 -7.36
N TYR A 216 -1.92 0.49 -6.77
CA TYR A 216 -1.40 -0.75 -7.34
C TYR A 216 -2.37 -1.87 -7.02
N ASP A 217 -2.94 -2.49 -8.05
CA ASP A 217 -3.99 -3.50 -7.94
C ASP A 217 -3.52 -4.82 -8.57
N PRO A 218 -2.73 -5.63 -7.83
CA PRO A 218 -2.32 -6.94 -8.28
C PRO A 218 -3.42 -7.96 -7.97
N GLU A 219 -3.79 -8.76 -8.98
CA GLU A 219 -4.76 -9.82 -8.79
C GLU A 219 -4.33 -11.13 -9.45
N LEU A 220 -4.69 -12.25 -8.84
CA LEU A 220 -4.52 -13.56 -9.43
C LEU A 220 -5.67 -13.90 -10.38
N ILE A 221 -5.33 -14.44 -11.54
CA ILE A 221 -6.31 -14.89 -12.53
C ILE A 221 -6.63 -16.36 -12.32
N SER A 222 -7.82 -16.66 -11.83
CA SER A 222 -8.21 -18.03 -11.44
C SER A 222 -8.81 -18.88 -12.57
N HIS A 223 -9.26 -18.28 -13.66
CA HIS A 223 -10.06 -18.97 -14.69
C HIS A 223 -9.26 -19.39 -15.93
N THR A 224 -8.01 -18.97 -16.06
CA THR A 224 -7.10 -19.31 -17.15
C THR A 224 -5.65 -19.17 -16.71
N LYS A 225 -4.72 -19.69 -17.52
CA LYS A 225 -3.30 -19.48 -17.28
C LYS A 225 -2.92 -18.00 -17.40
N ALA A 226 -2.25 -17.50 -16.40
CA ALA A 226 -1.75 -16.14 -16.35
C ALA A 226 -0.21 -16.11 -16.31
N ARG A 227 0.35 -14.98 -16.72
CA ARG A 227 1.78 -14.74 -16.66
C ARG A 227 2.32 -14.69 -15.23
N THR A 228 1.44 -14.41 -14.27
CA THR A 228 1.74 -14.29 -12.84
C THR A 228 1.60 -15.60 -12.07
N ASP A 229 1.18 -16.72 -12.67
CA ASP A 229 0.94 -18.00 -11.99
C ASP A 229 2.15 -18.52 -11.20
N ASN A 230 3.37 -18.17 -11.63
CA ASN A 230 4.61 -18.60 -10.98
C ASN A 230 5.34 -17.46 -10.24
N VAL A 231 4.68 -16.33 -10.07
CA VAL A 231 5.22 -15.21 -9.27
C VAL A 231 5.06 -15.56 -7.80
N THR A 232 6.16 -15.51 -7.05
CA THR A 232 6.13 -15.79 -5.60
C THR A 232 5.57 -14.61 -4.81
N GLY A 233 5.11 -14.84 -3.58
CA GLY A 233 4.68 -13.77 -2.68
C GLY A 233 5.77 -12.73 -2.44
N GLU A 234 7.03 -13.17 -2.27
CA GLU A 234 8.19 -12.27 -2.18
C GLU A 234 8.30 -11.35 -3.42
N GLN A 235 8.10 -11.91 -4.62
CA GLN A 235 8.18 -11.13 -5.85
C GLN A 235 6.97 -10.17 -5.99
N PHE A 236 5.76 -10.59 -5.59
CA PHE A 236 4.61 -9.68 -5.54
C PHE A 236 4.87 -8.50 -4.60
N THR A 237 5.45 -8.75 -3.42
CA THR A 237 5.83 -7.69 -2.47
C THR A 237 6.83 -6.72 -3.10
N LYS A 238 7.89 -7.24 -3.76
CA LYS A 238 8.89 -6.40 -4.44
C LYS A 238 8.29 -5.57 -5.58
N ASN A 239 7.40 -6.17 -6.39
CA ASN A 239 6.69 -5.45 -7.46
C ASN A 239 5.83 -4.32 -6.89
N THR A 240 5.11 -4.59 -5.82
CA THR A 240 4.28 -3.59 -5.11
C THR A 240 5.13 -2.41 -4.63
N ILE A 241 6.24 -2.68 -3.97
CA ILE A 241 7.19 -1.65 -3.51
C ILE A 241 7.72 -0.85 -4.70
N ALA A 242 8.15 -1.50 -5.77
CA ALA A 242 8.72 -0.85 -6.95
C ALA A 242 7.72 0.11 -7.61
N PHE A 243 6.46 -0.30 -7.77
CA PHE A 243 5.39 0.57 -8.26
C PHE A 243 5.14 1.75 -7.32
N CYS A 244 4.95 1.48 -6.04
CA CYS A 244 4.64 2.50 -5.04
C CYS A 244 5.75 3.55 -4.91
N GLU A 245 7.02 3.14 -4.90
CA GLU A 245 8.14 4.07 -4.83
C GLU A 245 8.28 4.92 -6.11
N ALA A 246 7.98 4.36 -7.30
CA ALA A 246 7.95 5.14 -8.53
C ALA A 246 6.84 6.19 -8.52
N VAL A 247 5.65 5.85 -8.03
CA VAL A 247 4.51 6.77 -7.86
C VAL A 247 4.86 7.87 -6.86
N LYS A 248 5.44 7.50 -5.72
CA LYS A 248 5.86 8.43 -4.66
C LYS A 248 6.95 9.40 -5.14
N ALA A 249 7.94 8.90 -5.89
CA ALA A 249 8.99 9.72 -6.47
C ALA A 249 8.46 10.77 -7.46
N ALA A 250 7.30 10.51 -8.09
CA ALA A 250 6.61 11.45 -8.96
C ALA A 250 5.70 12.45 -8.21
N GLY A 251 5.66 12.40 -6.87
CA GLY A 251 4.90 13.32 -6.02
C GLY A 251 3.46 12.93 -5.77
N TYR A 252 3.04 11.71 -6.14
CA TYR A 252 1.71 11.18 -5.84
C TYR A 252 1.71 10.30 -4.59
N THR A 253 0.53 10.10 -4.01
CA THR A 253 0.34 9.17 -2.91
C THR A 253 0.08 7.77 -3.47
N PRO A 254 0.94 6.77 -3.22
CA PRO A 254 0.67 5.39 -3.59
C PRO A 254 -0.27 4.73 -2.59
N MET A 255 -1.02 3.72 -3.05
CA MET A 255 -1.87 2.85 -2.25
C MET A 255 -1.82 1.43 -2.82
N VAL A 256 -2.07 0.44 -1.99
CA VAL A 256 -2.08 -0.99 -2.37
C VAL A 256 -3.49 -1.53 -2.20
N TYR A 257 -4.03 -2.17 -3.25
CA TYR A 257 -5.25 -2.96 -3.13
C TYR A 257 -4.92 -4.35 -2.60
N SER A 258 -5.69 -4.81 -1.62
CA SER A 258 -5.54 -6.14 -1.03
C SER A 258 -6.86 -6.72 -0.55
N ASN A 259 -6.83 -8.01 -0.22
CA ASN A 259 -7.83 -8.71 0.55
C ASN A 259 -7.14 -9.64 1.55
N MET A 260 -7.90 -10.26 2.45
CA MET A 260 -7.31 -11.08 3.51
C MET A 260 -6.46 -12.26 3.00
N VAL A 261 -6.80 -12.85 1.84
CA VAL A 261 -5.99 -13.92 1.25
C VAL A 261 -4.62 -13.40 0.83
N TRP A 262 -4.56 -12.21 0.19
CA TRP A 262 -3.31 -11.58 -0.20
C TRP A 262 -2.44 -11.23 1.01
N GLU A 263 -3.03 -10.63 2.04
CA GLU A 263 -2.34 -10.25 3.27
C GLU A 263 -1.78 -11.46 4.04
N ALA A 264 -2.51 -12.58 4.01
CA ALA A 264 -2.13 -13.80 4.73
C ALA A 264 -1.14 -14.68 3.98
N THR A 265 -1.10 -14.66 2.63
CA THR A 265 -0.41 -15.70 1.85
C THR A 265 0.58 -15.20 0.82
N LEU A 266 0.44 -13.95 0.35
CA LEU A 266 1.22 -13.43 -0.76
C LEU A 266 2.06 -12.20 -0.40
N PHE A 267 1.52 -11.30 0.41
CA PHE A 267 2.23 -10.09 0.79
C PHE A 267 3.08 -10.28 2.06
N ASP A 268 4.29 -9.77 2.02
CA ASP A 268 5.03 -9.49 3.25
C ASP A 268 4.54 -8.15 3.82
N MET A 269 3.54 -8.23 4.69
CA MET A 269 2.91 -7.07 5.31
C MET A 269 3.88 -6.23 6.15
N THR A 270 4.98 -6.82 6.63
CA THR A 270 6.01 -6.07 7.38
C THR A 270 6.74 -5.06 6.52
N GLN A 271 6.93 -5.36 5.23
CA GLN A 271 7.55 -4.47 4.26
C GLN A 271 6.55 -3.46 3.65
N LEU A 272 5.26 -3.80 3.61
CA LEU A 272 4.24 -2.98 2.96
C LEU A 272 3.53 -2.02 3.91
N GLN A 273 3.69 -2.12 5.22
CA GLN A 273 2.99 -1.30 6.23
C GLN A 273 3.25 0.23 6.14
N ALA A 274 4.25 0.65 5.34
CA ALA A 274 4.51 2.07 5.06
C ALA A 274 3.50 2.68 4.08
N TYR A 275 2.78 1.85 3.33
CA TYR A 275 1.78 2.29 2.36
C TYR A 275 0.37 2.24 2.96
N ASN A 276 -0.54 3.01 2.37
CA ASN A 276 -1.95 2.89 2.68
C ASN A 276 -2.57 1.72 1.91
N PHE A 277 -3.62 1.12 2.48
CA PHE A 277 -4.32 0.01 1.86
C PHE A 277 -5.75 0.38 1.50
N TRP A 278 -6.17 -0.09 0.33
CA TRP A 278 -7.56 -0.25 -0.09
C TRP A 278 -7.90 -1.73 0.06
N TYR A 279 -8.62 -2.05 1.11
CA TYR A 279 -8.93 -3.42 1.51
C TYR A 279 -10.29 -3.85 0.96
N ALA A 280 -10.35 -5.01 0.31
CA ALA A 280 -11.59 -5.60 -0.18
C ALA A 280 -12.05 -6.74 0.71
N ASP A 281 -13.28 -6.65 1.18
CA ASP A 281 -13.92 -7.68 2.00
C ASP A 281 -15.43 -7.48 1.96
N TYR A 282 -16.17 -8.50 1.55
CA TYR A 282 -17.63 -8.43 1.39
C TYR A 282 -18.38 -9.06 2.57
N GLU A 283 -17.65 -9.41 3.62
CA GLU A 283 -18.23 -9.79 4.88
C GLU A 283 -18.85 -8.57 5.59
N LYS A 284 -19.68 -8.85 6.61
CA LYS A 284 -20.36 -7.79 7.36
C LYS A 284 -19.40 -6.79 7.99
N LEU A 285 -18.23 -7.27 8.40
CA LEU A 285 -17.12 -6.49 8.96
C LEU A 285 -15.83 -6.88 8.27
N PRO A 286 -14.89 -5.96 8.07
CA PRO A 286 -13.55 -6.30 7.59
C PRO A 286 -12.86 -7.31 8.50
N GLN A 287 -12.28 -8.34 7.91
CA GLN A 287 -11.63 -9.43 8.64
C GLN A 287 -10.15 -9.11 8.94
N THR A 288 -9.52 -8.21 8.19
CA THR A 288 -8.12 -7.85 8.42
C THR A 288 -7.93 -7.14 9.77
N PRO A 289 -6.90 -7.49 10.54
CA PRO A 289 -6.50 -6.71 11.71
C PRO A 289 -5.64 -5.50 11.33
N TYR A 290 -5.11 -5.44 10.10
CA TYR A 290 -4.12 -4.46 9.69
C TYR A 290 -4.75 -3.13 9.29
N ALA A 291 -3.92 -2.08 9.24
CA ALA A 291 -4.40 -0.73 8.95
C ALA A 291 -4.72 -0.57 7.46
N PHE A 292 -5.90 -0.09 7.19
CA PHE A 292 -6.38 0.33 5.87
C PHE A 292 -7.11 1.67 5.99
N CYS A 293 -7.34 2.36 4.89
CA CYS A 293 -8.10 3.61 4.89
C CYS A 293 -9.26 3.63 3.88
N PHE A 294 -9.27 2.68 2.93
CA PHE A 294 -10.42 2.44 2.06
C PHE A 294 -10.87 0.99 2.23
N TRP A 295 -12.18 0.79 2.22
CA TRP A 295 -12.80 -0.53 2.26
C TRP A 295 -13.80 -0.68 1.12
N GLN A 296 -13.52 -1.61 0.20
CA GLN A 296 -14.48 -2.09 -0.80
C GLN A 296 -15.35 -3.15 -0.13
N TYR A 297 -16.60 -2.80 0.15
CA TYR A 297 -17.47 -3.63 0.99
C TYR A 297 -18.54 -4.40 0.21
N SER A 298 -18.63 -4.17 -1.09
CA SER A 298 -19.60 -4.89 -1.95
C SER A 298 -19.20 -4.76 -3.42
N ASP A 299 -19.37 -5.84 -4.19
CA ASP A 299 -19.29 -5.91 -5.65
C ASP A 299 -20.69 -5.95 -6.34
N GLN A 300 -21.75 -5.80 -5.56
CA GLN A 300 -23.16 -5.92 -5.99
C GLN A 300 -23.96 -4.62 -5.87
N GLY A 301 -23.27 -3.49 -5.71
CA GLY A 301 -23.90 -2.19 -5.51
C GLY A 301 -24.78 -1.76 -6.67
N ARG A 302 -25.79 -0.92 -6.36
CA ARG A 302 -26.66 -0.26 -7.34
C ARG A 302 -26.62 1.24 -7.09
N VAL A 303 -26.10 1.98 -8.06
CA VAL A 303 -25.91 3.43 -7.95
C VAL A 303 -26.65 4.14 -9.06
N PRO A 304 -27.46 5.17 -8.76
CA PRO A 304 -28.07 6.01 -9.79
C PRO A 304 -27.01 6.51 -10.78
N GLY A 305 -27.33 6.44 -12.09
CA GLY A 305 -26.39 6.83 -13.14
C GLY A 305 -25.49 5.70 -13.66
N ILE A 306 -25.49 4.53 -13.03
CA ILE A 306 -24.72 3.36 -13.44
C ILE A 306 -25.67 2.20 -13.80
N LYS A 307 -25.38 1.55 -14.93
CA LYS A 307 -26.12 0.36 -15.35
C LYS A 307 -25.45 -0.89 -14.80
N GLY A 308 -26.20 -1.73 -14.10
CA GLY A 308 -25.69 -2.99 -13.55
C GLY A 308 -25.05 -2.81 -12.18
N ASN A 309 -24.18 -3.75 -11.82
CA ASN A 309 -23.46 -3.73 -10.55
C ASN A 309 -22.27 -2.77 -10.61
N VAL A 310 -21.94 -2.23 -9.47
CA VAL A 310 -20.76 -1.40 -9.25
C VAL A 310 -20.22 -1.66 -7.84
N ASP A 311 -18.93 -1.60 -7.71
CA ASP A 311 -18.24 -1.82 -6.45
C ASP A 311 -18.42 -0.61 -5.53
N LEU A 312 -18.82 -0.88 -4.28
CA LEU A 312 -19.11 0.13 -3.29
C LEU A 312 -17.97 0.23 -2.27
N ASN A 313 -17.61 1.46 -1.97
CA ASN A 313 -16.47 1.77 -1.13
C ASN A 313 -16.81 2.78 -0.04
N VAL A 314 -16.09 2.69 1.07
CA VAL A 314 -15.98 3.76 2.04
C VAL A 314 -14.52 4.14 2.26
N GLN A 315 -14.28 5.40 2.53
CA GLN A 315 -13.00 5.91 3.02
C GLN A 315 -13.17 6.31 4.49
N PHE A 316 -12.31 5.79 5.36
CA PHE A 316 -12.20 6.21 6.76
C PHE A 316 -11.31 7.44 6.86
N ILE A 317 -11.83 8.51 7.43
CA ILE A 317 -11.15 9.80 7.57
C ILE A 317 -10.97 10.10 9.05
N PRO A 318 -9.72 10.30 9.54
CA PRO A 318 -9.49 10.73 10.91
C PRO A 318 -10.12 12.09 11.18
N ILE A 319 -10.83 12.21 12.29
CA ILE A 319 -11.33 13.49 12.81
C ILE A 319 -10.17 14.16 13.53
N ILE A 320 -9.57 15.17 12.89
CA ILE A 320 -8.52 15.96 13.51
C ILE A 320 -9.18 16.93 14.49
N SER A 321 -9.12 16.63 15.78
CA SER A 321 -9.47 17.61 16.81
C SER A 321 -8.49 18.78 16.70
N THR A 322 -8.96 19.92 16.22
CA THR A 322 -8.17 21.17 16.33
C THR A 322 -8.01 21.46 17.83
N PRO A 323 -6.78 21.64 18.32
CA PRO A 323 -6.51 21.94 19.73
C PRO A 323 -7.11 23.27 20.19
#